data_9fa54781769410423aceea57eb4f4ca2
#
_entry.id   9fa54781769410423aceea57eb4f4ca2
#
_cell.length_a   1.000
_cell.length_b   1.000
_cell.length_c   1.000
_cell.angle_alpha   90.00
_cell.angle_beta   90.00
_cell.angle_gamma   90.00
#
_symmetry.space_group_name_H-M   'P 1'
#
loop_
_entity.id
_entity.type
_entity.pdbx_description
1 polymer ?
#
loop_
_entity_poly.entity_id
_entity_poly.type
_entity_poly.pdbx_seq_one_letter_code
_entity_poly.pdbx_strand_id
1 'polypeptide(L)'
;MAARIKEMYTAEIAPALMKQFGYKSCMQIPKLDKIVINVGAGDAKDNSKVIDSVIADISAIAGQKAVPTYAKKSVANFKLREGTKIGVKVTLRGDRMYEFVDRLFNFSLPRVRDFKGINPNAFDGRGNYSLGLKEQLIFPEIEYDKVEKIRGMDIAFVTTAKTDEEAKELLTLLGAPFAK
;
A
#
# COMPACT_ATOMS: atom_id res chain seq x y z
N MET A 1 21.99 3.96 -0.86
CA MET A 1 21.97 2.63 -1.50
C MET A 1 20.65 2.51 -2.25
N ALA A 2 20.65 1.97 -3.47
CA ALA A 2 19.40 1.73 -4.18
C ALA A 2 18.62 0.58 -3.52
N ALA A 3 17.29 0.63 -3.55
CA ALA A 3 16.46 -0.43 -2.99
C ALA A 3 16.66 -1.73 -3.78
N ARG A 4 16.85 -2.86 -3.10
CA ARG A 4 17.10 -4.18 -3.69
C ARG A 4 16.08 -4.53 -4.80
N ILE A 5 14.79 -4.33 -4.53
CA ILE A 5 13.71 -4.60 -5.52
C ILE A 5 13.81 -3.67 -6.74
N LYS A 6 14.30 -2.44 -6.58
CA LYS A 6 14.50 -1.54 -7.71
C LYS A 6 15.61 -2.01 -8.64
N GLU A 7 16.71 -2.53 -8.08
CA GLU A 7 17.79 -3.14 -8.86
C GLU A 7 17.30 -4.40 -9.58
N MET A 8 16.57 -5.28 -8.87
CA MET A 8 15.94 -6.47 -9.44
C MET A 8 14.95 -6.12 -10.56
N TYR A 9 14.14 -5.05 -10.39
CA TYR A 9 13.24 -4.57 -11.43
C TYR A 9 14.00 -4.23 -12.71
N THR A 10 15.11 -3.49 -12.58
CA THR A 10 15.88 -3.05 -13.75
C THR A 10 16.64 -4.19 -14.42
N ALA A 11 17.23 -5.11 -13.62
CA ALA A 11 18.08 -6.19 -14.12
C ALA A 11 17.29 -7.38 -14.68
N GLU A 12 16.18 -7.74 -14.05
CA GLU A 12 15.48 -9.01 -14.33
C GLU A 12 14.03 -8.81 -14.78
N ILE A 13 13.24 -8.00 -14.04
CA ILE A 13 11.79 -7.90 -14.24
C ILE A 13 11.46 -7.17 -15.54
N ALA A 14 12.09 -6.04 -15.81
CA ALA A 14 11.81 -5.25 -17.01
C ALA A 14 12.13 -6.02 -18.30
N PRO A 15 13.27 -6.72 -18.44
CA PRO A 15 13.53 -7.58 -19.61
C PRO A 15 12.55 -8.76 -19.74
N ALA A 16 12.13 -9.38 -18.62
CA ALA A 16 11.15 -10.46 -18.61
C ALA A 16 9.80 -9.99 -19.15
N LEU A 17 9.27 -8.88 -18.63
CA LEU A 17 8.02 -8.27 -19.09
C LEU A 17 8.08 -7.86 -20.55
N MET A 18 9.21 -7.31 -21.00
CA MET A 18 9.42 -6.93 -22.39
C MET A 18 9.31 -8.13 -23.32
N LYS A 19 9.89 -9.26 -22.92
CA LYS A 19 9.85 -10.51 -23.70
C LYS A 19 8.46 -11.14 -23.70
N GLN A 20 7.77 -11.11 -22.56
CA GLN A 20 6.46 -11.76 -22.39
C GLN A 20 5.34 -11.04 -23.15
N PHE A 21 5.30 -9.70 -23.06
CA PHE A 21 4.24 -8.88 -23.68
C PHE A 21 4.65 -8.27 -25.03
N GLY A 22 5.89 -8.48 -25.49
CA GLY A 22 6.38 -8.05 -26.80
C GLY A 22 6.41 -6.52 -27.00
N TYR A 23 6.76 -5.76 -25.94
CA TYR A 23 6.86 -4.31 -26.05
C TYR A 23 7.93 -3.87 -27.04
N LYS A 24 7.62 -2.83 -27.83
CA LYS A 24 8.55 -2.26 -28.82
C LYS A 24 9.55 -1.29 -28.21
N SER A 25 9.26 -0.73 -27.04
CA SER A 25 10.10 0.26 -26.36
C SER A 25 10.17 -0.04 -24.87
N CYS A 26 11.32 0.16 -24.27
CA CYS A 26 11.51 0.06 -22.82
C CYS A 26 10.62 1.02 -22.01
N MET A 27 10.16 2.11 -22.61
CA MET A 27 9.24 3.07 -21.97
C MET A 27 7.81 2.55 -21.84
N GLN A 28 7.44 1.48 -22.55
CA GLN A 28 6.11 0.85 -22.48
C GLN A 28 6.01 -0.16 -21.34
N ILE A 29 7.15 -0.61 -20.82
CA ILE A 29 7.19 -1.62 -19.75
C ILE A 29 6.47 -1.08 -18.51
N PRO A 30 5.52 -1.84 -17.93
CA PRO A 30 4.81 -1.43 -16.73
C PRO A 30 5.76 -1.33 -15.52
N LYS A 31 5.59 -0.28 -14.73
CA LYS A 31 6.33 -0.03 -13.51
C LYS A 31 5.41 0.47 -12.40
N LEU A 32 5.85 0.37 -11.15
CA LEU A 32 5.18 1.01 -10.04
C LEU A 32 5.38 2.54 -10.15
N ASP A 33 4.27 3.29 -10.09
CA ASP A 33 4.27 4.76 -10.03
C ASP A 33 4.27 5.24 -8.58
N LYS A 34 3.36 4.74 -7.77
CA LYS A 34 3.21 5.07 -6.35
C LYS A 34 2.49 3.99 -5.58
N ILE A 35 2.67 4.01 -4.26
CA ILE A 35 1.85 3.25 -3.32
C ILE A 35 1.16 4.24 -2.40
N VAL A 36 -0.14 4.06 -2.22
CA VAL A 36 -0.94 4.87 -1.29
C VAL A 36 -1.40 3.97 -0.16
N ILE A 37 -1.04 4.33 1.05
CA ILE A 37 -1.52 3.67 2.27
C ILE A 37 -2.56 4.60 2.88
N ASN A 38 -3.74 4.08 3.18
CA ASN A 38 -4.83 4.82 3.80
C ASN A 38 -5.36 4.06 5.02
N VAL A 39 -5.62 4.81 6.09
CA VAL A 39 -6.29 4.29 7.29
C VAL A 39 -7.49 5.15 7.60
N GLY A 40 -8.67 4.52 7.65
CA GLY A 40 -9.90 5.16 8.10
C GLY A 40 -9.96 5.16 9.64
N ALA A 41 -10.09 6.33 10.24
CA ALA A 41 -10.22 6.51 11.68
C ALA A 41 -11.50 7.29 12.00
N GLY A 42 -12.67 6.67 11.75
CA GLY A 42 -13.97 7.31 11.97
C GLY A 42 -14.28 7.65 13.43
N ASP A 43 -13.63 6.97 14.37
CA ASP A 43 -13.68 7.24 15.82
C ASP A 43 -12.88 8.49 16.24
N ALA A 44 -12.02 8.99 15.38
CA ALA A 44 -11.26 10.23 15.61
C ALA A 44 -12.11 11.50 15.65
N LYS A 45 -13.37 11.45 15.17
CA LYS A 45 -14.31 12.55 15.28
C LYS A 45 -14.60 12.97 16.72
N ASP A 46 -14.57 12.00 17.65
CA ASP A 46 -14.84 12.19 19.07
C ASP A 46 -13.56 12.45 19.88
N ASN A 47 -12.40 11.97 19.39
CA ASN A 47 -11.11 12.13 20.05
C ASN A 47 -9.99 12.40 19.03
N SER A 48 -9.54 13.63 18.92
CA SER A 48 -8.51 14.05 17.97
C SER A 48 -7.13 13.41 18.23
N LYS A 49 -6.83 12.98 19.48
CA LYS A 49 -5.56 12.30 19.82
C LYS A 49 -5.38 10.98 19.08
N VAL A 50 -6.49 10.31 18.75
CA VAL A 50 -6.48 9.07 17.97
C VAL A 50 -5.80 9.26 16.61
N ILE A 51 -6.00 10.41 15.96
CA ILE A 51 -5.34 10.70 14.67
C ILE A 51 -3.82 10.81 14.85
N ASP A 52 -3.36 11.40 15.93
CA ASP A 52 -1.93 11.60 16.17
C ASP A 52 -1.23 10.25 16.40
N SER A 53 -1.89 9.32 17.11
CA SER A 53 -1.42 7.92 17.27
C SER A 53 -1.36 7.21 15.91
N VAL A 54 -2.42 7.29 15.10
CA VAL A 54 -2.44 6.67 13.75
C VAL A 54 -1.38 7.29 12.83
N ILE A 55 -1.13 8.60 12.91
CA ILE A 55 -0.06 9.26 12.15
C ILE A 55 1.30 8.70 12.56
N ALA A 56 1.54 8.48 13.86
CA ALA A 56 2.79 7.90 14.34
C ALA A 56 2.99 6.49 13.80
N ASP A 57 1.97 5.62 13.90
CA ASP A 57 2.00 4.24 13.40
C ASP A 57 2.31 4.19 11.89
N ILE A 58 1.52 4.92 11.10
CA ILE A 58 1.69 4.91 9.64
C ILE A 58 3.01 5.55 9.22
N SER A 59 3.49 6.56 9.96
CA SER A 59 4.79 7.17 9.68
C SER A 59 5.95 6.21 9.97
N ALA A 60 5.84 5.37 11.01
CA ALA A 60 6.81 4.33 11.32
C ALA A 60 6.85 3.26 10.21
N ILE A 61 5.68 2.75 9.81
CA ILE A 61 5.55 1.76 8.72
C ILE A 61 6.09 2.30 7.39
N ALA A 62 5.72 3.51 7.03
CA ALA A 62 6.04 4.09 5.72
C ALA A 62 7.46 4.67 5.63
N GLY A 63 8.12 4.95 6.77
CA GLY A 63 9.37 5.70 6.81
C GLY A 63 9.23 7.15 6.30
N GLN A 64 7.99 7.67 6.26
CA GLN A 64 7.65 9.00 5.79
C GLN A 64 6.47 9.53 6.59
N LYS A 65 6.50 10.82 6.97
CA LYS A 65 5.41 11.46 7.72
C LYS A 65 4.07 11.33 7.00
N ALA A 66 3.11 10.72 7.67
CA ALA A 66 1.75 10.57 7.17
C ALA A 66 0.94 11.88 7.34
N VAL A 67 -0.07 12.06 6.51
CA VAL A 67 -0.90 13.27 6.46
C VAL A 67 -2.33 12.94 6.86
N PRO A 68 -2.96 13.71 7.77
CA PRO A 68 -4.37 13.51 8.10
C PRO A 68 -5.27 13.85 6.92
N THR A 69 -6.35 13.11 6.78
CA THR A 69 -7.40 13.38 5.79
C THR A 69 -8.61 13.99 6.48
N TYR A 70 -9.22 14.98 5.80
CA TYR A 70 -10.30 15.77 6.35
C TYR A 70 -11.62 15.47 5.63
N ALA A 71 -12.74 15.58 6.35
CA ALA A 71 -14.07 15.50 5.79
C ALA A 71 -14.30 16.67 4.82
N LYS A 72 -14.76 16.36 3.61
CA LYS A 72 -15.05 17.36 2.56
C LYS A 72 -16.44 17.96 2.67
N LYS A 73 -17.37 17.28 3.36
CA LYS A 73 -18.76 17.71 3.54
C LYS A 73 -19.24 17.34 4.94
N SER A 74 -20.14 18.16 5.49
CA SER A 74 -20.84 17.83 6.74
C SER A 74 -21.94 16.79 6.47
N VAL A 75 -22.01 15.73 7.28
CA VAL A 75 -23.04 14.67 7.20
C VAL A 75 -23.64 14.44 8.58
N ALA A 76 -24.90 14.85 8.76
CA ALA A 76 -25.58 14.79 10.05
C ALA A 76 -25.73 13.36 10.60
N ASN A 77 -26.04 12.39 9.74
CA ASN A 77 -26.21 10.97 10.13
C ASN A 77 -24.95 10.39 10.76
N PHE A 78 -23.77 10.83 10.33
CA PHE A 78 -22.49 10.39 10.88
C PHE A 78 -21.93 11.33 11.96
N LYS A 79 -22.69 12.38 12.36
CA LYS A 79 -22.24 13.43 13.28
C LYS A 79 -20.90 14.04 12.86
N LEU A 80 -20.73 14.23 11.55
CA LEU A 80 -19.49 14.68 10.92
C LEU A 80 -19.64 16.11 10.44
N ARG A 81 -18.68 16.96 10.79
CA ARG A 81 -18.56 18.32 10.28
C ARG A 81 -17.46 18.42 9.24
N GLU A 82 -17.63 19.32 8.28
CA GLU A 82 -16.58 19.66 7.32
C GLU A 82 -15.31 20.11 8.05
N GLY A 83 -14.13 19.67 7.53
CA GLY A 83 -12.83 19.97 8.17
C GLY A 83 -12.46 19.07 9.34
N THR A 84 -13.33 18.15 9.78
CA THR A 84 -12.98 17.17 10.82
C THR A 84 -11.98 16.13 10.27
N LYS A 85 -10.94 15.81 11.05
CA LYS A 85 -9.97 14.75 10.70
C LYS A 85 -10.66 13.39 10.81
N ILE A 86 -10.63 12.58 9.76
CA ILE A 86 -11.32 11.27 9.68
C ILE A 86 -10.45 10.10 9.29
N GLY A 87 -9.20 10.34 8.95
CA GLY A 87 -8.27 9.31 8.56
C GLY A 87 -6.87 9.84 8.34
N VAL A 88 -6.00 8.94 7.93
CA VAL A 88 -4.58 9.23 7.67
C VAL A 88 -4.19 8.57 6.36
N LYS A 89 -3.40 9.26 5.54
CA LYS A 89 -2.83 8.69 4.32
C LYS A 89 -1.36 9.01 4.17
N VAL A 90 -0.65 8.16 3.44
CA VAL A 90 0.70 8.43 2.97
C VAL A 90 0.83 7.95 1.52
N THR A 91 1.61 8.67 0.73
CA THR A 91 1.93 8.29 -0.65
C THR A 91 3.42 8.09 -0.77
N LEU A 92 3.82 6.88 -1.13
CA LEU A 92 5.22 6.48 -1.31
C LEU A 92 5.57 6.47 -2.79
N ARG A 93 6.79 6.96 -3.12
CA ARG A 93 7.35 6.98 -4.47
C ARG A 93 8.85 6.70 -4.42
N GLY A 94 9.41 6.32 -5.57
CA GLY A 94 10.87 6.10 -5.70
C GLY A 94 11.40 4.99 -4.79
N ASP A 95 12.56 5.19 -4.20
CA ASP A 95 13.25 4.15 -3.42
C ASP A 95 12.44 3.71 -2.20
N ARG A 96 11.81 4.64 -1.47
CA ARG A 96 10.95 4.32 -0.32
C ARG A 96 9.77 3.42 -0.69
N MET A 97 9.22 3.59 -1.89
CA MET A 97 8.15 2.74 -2.40
C MET A 97 8.65 1.30 -2.58
N TYR A 98 9.81 1.11 -3.21
CA TYR A 98 10.37 -0.22 -3.42
C TYR A 98 10.81 -0.90 -2.12
N GLU A 99 11.36 -0.15 -1.16
CA GLU A 99 11.68 -0.67 0.17
C GLU A 99 10.42 -1.10 0.94
N PHE A 100 9.34 -0.33 0.81
CA PHE A 100 8.06 -0.71 1.41
C PHE A 100 7.50 -1.99 0.78
N VAL A 101 7.58 -2.16 -0.54
CA VAL A 101 7.15 -3.39 -1.24
C VAL A 101 7.94 -4.59 -0.74
N ASP A 102 9.26 -4.46 -0.61
CA ASP A 102 10.13 -5.53 -0.11
C ASP A 102 9.72 -5.99 1.30
N ARG A 103 9.55 -5.04 2.21
CA ARG A 103 9.13 -5.33 3.58
C ARG A 103 7.72 -5.92 3.64
N LEU A 104 6.79 -5.39 2.85
CA LEU A 104 5.41 -5.87 2.83
C LEU A 104 5.34 -7.33 2.36
N PHE A 105 5.94 -7.66 1.22
CA PHE A 105 5.81 -9.00 0.62
C PHE A 105 6.64 -10.06 1.36
N ASN A 106 7.85 -9.73 1.76
CA ASN A 106 8.77 -10.71 2.33
C ASN A 106 8.68 -10.83 3.86
N PHE A 107 8.27 -9.77 4.57
CA PHE A 107 8.27 -9.78 6.03
C PHE A 107 6.87 -9.64 6.64
N SER A 108 6.03 -8.73 6.15
CA SER A 108 4.76 -8.41 6.80
C SER A 108 3.65 -9.39 6.42
N LEU A 109 3.46 -9.69 5.13
CA LEU A 109 2.40 -10.61 4.69
C LEU A 109 2.54 -12.03 5.25
N PRO A 110 3.73 -12.65 5.34
CA PRO A 110 3.87 -13.96 5.96
C PRO A 110 3.47 -14.00 7.45
N ARG A 111 3.45 -12.86 8.13
CA ARG A 111 3.03 -12.74 9.54
C ARG A 111 1.53 -12.62 9.73
N VAL A 112 0.77 -12.44 8.64
CA VAL A 112 -0.69 -12.41 8.70
C VAL A 112 -1.21 -13.77 9.14
N ARG A 113 -2.10 -13.77 10.14
CA ARG A 113 -2.72 -15.00 10.64
C ARG A 113 -3.52 -15.68 9.53
N ASP A 114 -3.34 -16.98 9.35
CA ASP A 114 -4.00 -17.82 8.33
C ASP A 114 -3.83 -17.28 6.90
N PHE A 115 -2.64 -16.75 6.59
CA PHE A 115 -2.35 -16.20 5.27
C PHE A 115 -2.39 -17.27 4.19
N LYS A 116 -3.30 -17.13 3.21
CA LYS A 116 -3.47 -18.02 2.06
C LYS A 116 -3.09 -17.39 0.72
N GLY A 117 -2.47 -16.22 0.76
CA GLY A 117 -2.17 -15.41 -0.42
C GLY A 117 -3.10 -14.19 -0.53
N ILE A 118 -2.70 -13.24 -1.37
CA ILE A 118 -3.49 -12.04 -1.68
C ILE A 118 -4.49 -12.34 -2.81
N ASN A 119 -5.61 -11.62 -2.82
CA ASN A 119 -6.66 -11.84 -3.80
C ASN A 119 -6.18 -11.50 -5.24
N PRO A 120 -6.18 -12.45 -6.19
CA PRO A 120 -5.75 -12.20 -7.56
C PRO A 120 -6.71 -11.33 -8.38
N ASN A 121 -7.92 -11.06 -7.88
CA ASN A 121 -8.99 -10.33 -8.60
C ASN A 121 -9.24 -8.93 -8.04
N ALA A 122 -8.33 -8.38 -7.22
CA ALA A 122 -8.49 -7.06 -6.61
C ALA A 122 -7.87 -5.92 -7.45
N PHE A 123 -7.95 -6.06 -8.78
CA PHE A 123 -7.56 -5.05 -9.76
C PHE A 123 -8.76 -4.18 -10.14
N ASP A 124 -8.48 -2.96 -10.61
CA ASP A 124 -9.49 -1.95 -10.96
C ASP A 124 -9.87 -1.90 -12.46
N GLY A 125 -9.36 -2.81 -13.29
CA GLY A 125 -9.54 -2.83 -14.74
C GLY A 125 -8.56 -1.90 -15.50
N ARG A 126 -7.69 -1.21 -14.79
CA ARG A 126 -6.69 -0.28 -15.36
C ARG A 126 -5.26 -0.54 -14.85
N GLY A 127 -5.03 -1.74 -14.34
CA GLY A 127 -3.72 -2.16 -13.87
C GLY A 127 -3.31 -1.64 -12.48
N ASN A 128 -4.24 -1.13 -11.67
CA ASN A 128 -3.98 -0.82 -10.28
C ASN A 128 -4.51 -1.94 -9.38
N TYR A 129 -3.83 -2.18 -8.27
CA TYR A 129 -4.16 -3.24 -7.33
C TYR A 129 -4.44 -2.69 -5.94
N SER A 130 -5.47 -3.20 -5.27
CA SER A 130 -5.85 -2.79 -3.92
C SER A 130 -5.75 -3.96 -2.94
N LEU A 131 -5.04 -3.76 -1.83
CA LEU A 131 -4.86 -4.72 -0.76
C LEU A 131 -5.41 -4.17 0.55
N GLY A 132 -6.39 -4.84 1.13
CA GLY A 132 -6.89 -4.54 2.48
C GLY A 132 -6.18 -5.39 3.53
N LEU A 133 -5.62 -4.77 4.54
CA LEU A 133 -5.04 -5.42 5.72
C LEU A 133 -5.95 -5.16 6.92
N LYS A 134 -6.17 -6.19 7.74
CA LYS A 134 -7.04 -6.08 8.92
C LYS A 134 -6.34 -5.48 10.14
N GLU A 135 -5.03 -5.65 10.23
CA GLU A 135 -4.25 -5.33 11.43
C GLU A 135 -2.92 -4.66 11.06
N GLN A 136 -2.56 -3.57 11.76
CA GLN A 136 -1.24 -2.93 11.60
C GLN A 136 -0.11 -3.71 12.30
N LEU A 137 -0.43 -4.65 13.18
CA LEU A 137 0.54 -5.41 13.98
C LEU A 137 1.41 -6.38 13.16
N ILE A 138 1.04 -6.62 11.91
CA ILE A 138 1.85 -7.43 10.99
C ILE A 138 3.19 -6.77 10.64
N PHE A 139 3.29 -5.45 10.80
CA PHE A 139 4.52 -4.70 10.53
C PHE A 139 5.46 -4.76 11.73
N PRO A 140 6.73 -5.19 11.55
CA PRO A 140 7.69 -5.31 12.64
C PRO A 140 8.08 -3.98 13.28
N GLU A 141 7.84 -2.86 12.58
CA GLU A 141 8.12 -1.50 13.06
C GLU A 141 7.14 -1.04 14.14
N ILE A 142 6.03 -1.75 14.31
CA ILE A 142 4.99 -1.41 15.29
C ILE A 142 5.20 -2.21 16.57
N GLU A 143 5.40 -1.49 17.68
CA GLU A 143 5.47 -2.07 19.01
C GLU A 143 4.06 -2.30 19.57
N TYR A 144 3.74 -3.53 19.94
CA TYR A 144 2.42 -3.92 20.45
C TYR A 144 1.96 -3.08 21.64
N ASP A 145 2.86 -2.77 22.56
CA ASP A 145 2.56 -2.02 23.80
C ASP A 145 2.19 -0.55 23.55
N LYS A 146 2.53 0.00 22.38
CA LYS A 146 2.23 1.39 22.02
C LYS A 146 0.92 1.54 21.22
N VAL A 147 0.32 0.44 20.80
CA VAL A 147 -0.90 0.45 19.99
C VAL A 147 -2.13 0.59 20.86
N GLU A 148 -2.82 1.73 20.78
CA GLU A 148 -4.07 1.95 21.50
C GLU A 148 -5.23 1.07 20.97
N LYS A 149 -5.27 0.85 19.65
CA LYS A 149 -6.33 0.10 18.98
C LYS A 149 -5.83 -0.55 17.70
N ILE A 150 -6.19 -1.81 17.49
CA ILE A 150 -5.96 -2.51 16.24
C ILE A 150 -6.80 -1.88 15.13
N ARG A 151 -6.14 -1.52 14.02
CA ARG A 151 -6.76 -0.88 12.86
C ARG A 151 -6.33 -1.56 11.58
N GLY A 152 -7.29 -1.66 10.67
CA GLY A 152 -7.01 -2.04 9.30
C GLY A 152 -6.47 -0.88 8.47
N MET A 153 -5.90 -1.21 7.33
CA MET A 153 -5.43 -0.25 6.34
C MET A 153 -5.63 -0.77 4.93
N ASP A 154 -5.80 0.16 4.02
CA ASP A 154 -5.88 -0.10 2.59
C ASP A 154 -4.58 0.35 1.92
N ILE A 155 -4.00 -0.53 1.12
CA ILE A 155 -2.78 -0.29 0.37
C ILE A 155 -3.12 -0.37 -1.12
N ALA A 156 -3.03 0.75 -1.82
CA ALA A 156 -3.24 0.82 -3.26
C ALA A 156 -1.91 0.90 -4.00
N PHE A 157 -1.65 -0.07 -4.87
CA PHE A 157 -0.52 -0.11 -5.78
C PHE A 157 -0.96 0.51 -7.11
N VAL A 158 -0.41 1.67 -7.42
CA VAL A 158 -0.66 2.34 -8.69
C VAL A 158 0.48 2.03 -9.63
N THR A 159 0.15 1.46 -10.79
CA THR A 159 1.11 1.08 -11.81
C THR A 159 0.91 1.90 -13.09
N THR A 160 1.85 1.79 -14.01
CA THR A 160 1.72 2.34 -15.36
C THR A 160 1.21 1.33 -16.37
N ALA A 161 0.84 0.13 -15.91
CA ALA A 161 0.23 -0.92 -16.75
C ALA A 161 -1.09 -0.42 -17.36
N LYS A 162 -1.43 -0.91 -18.53
CA LYS A 162 -2.68 -0.59 -19.22
C LYS A 162 -3.77 -1.63 -18.95
N THR A 163 -3.37 -2.85 -18.65
CA THR A 163 -4.26 -3.98 -18.37
C THR A 163 -3.95 -4.61 -17.02
N ASP A 164 -4.92 -5.30 -16.46
CA ASP A 164 -4.76 -5.99 -15.17
C ASP A 164 -3.79 -7.17 -15.29
N GLU A 165 -3.70 -7.80 -16.45
CA GLU A 165 -2.79 -8.89 -16.73
C GLU A 165 -1.32 -8.44 -16.65
N GLU A 166 -1.00 -7.30 -17.28
CA GLU A 166 0.33 -6.69 -17.20
C GLU A 166 0.70 -6.34 -15.76
N ALA A 167 -0.24 -5.77 -14.99
CA ALA A 167 -0.04 -5.40 -13.60
C ALA A 167 0.11 -6.62 -12.69
N LYS A 168 -0.67 -7.67 -12.91
CA LYS A 168 -0.58 -8.93 -12.18
C LYS A 168 0.78 -9.58 -12.36
N GLU A 169 1.26 -9.65 -13.59
CA GLU A 169 2.57 -10.20 -13.89
C GLU A 169 3.69 -9.37 -13.26
N LEU A 170 3.61 -8.03 -13.37
CA LEU A 170 4.54 -7.13 -12.69
C LEU A 170 4.60 -7.39 -11.18
N LEU A 171 3.45 -7.47 -10.50
CA LEU A 171 3.41 -7.71 -9.06
C LEU A 171 3.89 -9.12 -8.71
N THR A 172 3.59 -10.13 -9.54
CA THR A 172 4.08 -11.50 -9.34
C THR A 172 5.61 -11.55 -9.39
N LEU A 173 6.22 -10.90 -10.38
CA LEU A 173 7.68 -10.82 -10.52
C LEU A 173 8.34 -9.99 -9.40
N LEU A 174 7.61 -9.02 -8.82
CA LEU A 174 8.04 -8.29 -7.61
C LEU A 174 7.93 -9.11 -6.32
N GLY A 175 7.39 -10.34 -6.40
CA GLY A 175 7.26 -11.25 -5.26
C GLY A 175 5.90 -11.22 -4.55
N ALA A 176 4.85 -10.67 -5.18
CA ALA A 176 3.53 -10.66 -4.59
C ALA A 176 2.95 -12.09 -4.45
N PRO A 177 2.60 -12.55 -3.25
CA PRO A 177 2.11 -13.90 -2.99
C PRO A 177 0.61 -14.01 -3.30
N PHE A 178 0.24 -14.10 -4.57
CA PHE A 178 -1.15 -14.31 -4.96
C PHE A 178 -1.68 -15.69 -4.54
N ALA A 179 -2.94 -15.73 -4.12
CA ALA A 179 -3.64 -16.98 -3.87
C ALA A 179 -3.78 -17.78 -5.18
N LYS A 180 -3.60 -19.11 -5.08
CA LYS A 180 -3.75 -20.04 -6.20
C LYS A 180 -5.21 -20.34 -6.46
#